data_18107f99a577d968dc2749b950a2cd38
#
_entry.id   18107f99a577d968dc2749b950a2cd38
#
_cell.length_a   1.000
_cell.length_b   1.000
_cell.length_c   1.000
_cell.angle_alpha   90.00
_cell.angle_beta   90.00
_cell.angle_gamma   90.00
#
_symmetry.space_group_name_H-M   'P 1'
#
loop_
_entity.id
_entity.type
_entity.pdbx_description
1 polymer ?
#
loop_
_entity_poly.entity_id
_entity_poly.type
_entity_poly.pdbx_seq_one_letter_code
_entity_poly.pdbx_strand_id
1 'polypeptide(L)'
;MNRRSALQACLAAGASFVASPALGKIAASDTTHELITSTITIDMHSHIPPDATVAAFPIKAGMKQAGLDAICASFPVDVVPRQAEGDWYKVYLDWVQQLKKLAKDSGIREIKSLADLESCHRDRIPGVLQATEGAHFLEGRLERLATAYDGGLRHLQLAHSVQDPISPTGDLQTLTPQFDGLTSFGRSVIAECNRLGIVTDLAHSSGKTLKDALEVSSVPIIFSHTALLSPVGLGAVPTWADNRLPMRLLRPDEAQAIAAAGGVIGVWHIFPTVSAYAAAILDLVNTVGEDHVGIGSDTGIAGAIYNANHRWPGQHNGFLHAVVGELRKQKCPPATIRKVIGQNYCRILRAVEQARDASHAART
;
A
#
# COMPACT_ATOMS: atom_id res chain seq x y z
N MET A 1 -16.22 32.69 -59.32
CA MET A 1 -16.99 33.84 -58.83
C MET A 1 -16.73 33.99 -57.34
N ASN A 2 -16.34 35.19 -56.97
CA ASN A 2 -15.57 35.56 -55.80
C ASN A 2 -16.22 35.38 -54.42
N ARG A 3 -15.43 34.88 -53.51
CA ARG A 3 -15.58 35.01 -52.08
C ARG A 3 -15.25 36.44 -51.61
N ARG A 4 -16.23 37.34 -51.62
CA ARG A 4 -16.16 38.66 -50.99
C ARG A 4 -17.53 39.31 -51.11
N SER A 5 -18.44 39.05 -50.14
CA SER A 5 -19.58 39.90 -49.84
C SER A 5 -20.45 39.19 -48.77
N ALA A 6 -19.99 39.21 -47.53
CA ALA A 6 -20.84 38.97 -46.36
C ALA A 6 -20.17 39.51 -45.12
N LEU A 7 -19.81 40.78 -45.16
CA LEU A 7 -19.37 41.55 -44.00
C LEU A 7 -20.04 42.91 -44.15
N GLN A 8 -21.20 43.11 -43.56
CA GLN A 8 -21.80 44.38 -43.18
C GLN A 8 -23.32 44.18 -42.97
N ALA A 9 -23.67 43.91 -41.74
CA ALA A 9 -24.91 44.34 -41.08
C ALA A 9 -25.12 43.56 -39.82
N CYS A 10 -24.76 44.17 -38.68
CA CYS A 10 -25.39 44.05 -37.38
C CYS A 10 -24.57 44.82 -36.35
N LEU A 11 -24.64 46.13 -36.47
CA LEU A 11 -24.37 47.05 -35.35
C LEU A 11 -25.73 47.44 -34.75
N ALA A 12 -25.79 47.41 -33.43
CA ALA A 12 -26.78 47.98 -32.53
C ALA A 12 -27.75 46.97 -31.90
N ALA A 13 -27.27 46.39 -30.78
CA ALA A 13 -28.07 46.20 -29.56
C ALA A 13 -27.13 46.16 -28.40
N GLY A 14 -26.95 47.28 -27.72
CA GLY A 14 -26.19 47.42 -26.47
C GLY A 14 -26.94 46.74 -25.34
N ALA A 15 -26.46 45.57 -24.94
CA ALA A 15 -26.81 44.97 -23.66
C ALA A 15 -25.57 45.12 -22.77
N SER A 16 -25.69 46.05 -21.84
CA SER A 16 -24.72 46.24 -20.73
C SER A 16 -24.76 44.97 -19.87
N PHE A 17 -23.85 44.02 -20.09
CA PHE A 17 -23.56 42.97 -19.15
C PHE A 17 -22.77 43.59 -17.98
N VAL A 18 -23.46 43.88 -16.88
CA VAL A 18 -22.82 44.07 -15.58
C VAL A 18 -22.24 42.71 -15.19
N ALA A 19 -20.96 42.54 -15.41
CA ALA A 19 -20.21 41.37 -14.88
C ALA A 19 -20.19 41.55 -13.36
N SER A 20 -21.07 40.85 -12.65
CA SER A 20 -20.88 40.60 -11.22
C SER A 20 -19.57 39.81 -11.07
N PRO A 21 -18.62 40.27 -10.25
CA PRO A 21 -17.49 39.45 -9.90
C PRO A 21 -18.06 38.29 -9.06
N ALA A 22 -18.17 37.10 -9.68
CA ALA A 22 -18.27 35.88 -8.91
C ALA A 22 -16.96 35.80 -8.08
N LEU A 23 -17.02 36.31 -6.85
CA LEU A 23 -16.08 35.97 -5.81
C LEU A 23 -16.12 34.44 -5.69
N GLY A 24 -15.22 33.78 -6.42
CA GLY A 24 -14.93 32.38 -6.20
C GLY A 24 -14.62 32.26 -4.72
N LYS A 25 -15.48 31.54 -3.97
CA LYS A 25 -15.15 31.10 -2.63
C LYS A 25 -13.81 30.38 -2.77
N ILE A 26 -12.74 31.01 -2.29
CA ILE A 26 -11.49 30.32 -2.03
C ILE A 26 -11.91 29.23 -1.04
N ALA A 27 -11.96 27.98 -1.52
CA ALA A 27 -12.24 26.85 -0.66
C ALA A 27 -11.23 26.92 0.49
N ALA A 28 -11.72 27.01 1.71
CA ALA A 28 -10.86 26.99 2.89
C ALA A 28 -9.97 25.75 2.73
N SER A 29 -8.64 25.91 2.79
CA SER A 29 -7.73 24.79 2.64
C SER A 29 -8.00 23.81 3.76
N ASP A 30 -8.35 22.56 3.42
CA ASP A 30 -8.59 21.51 4.40
C ASP A 30 -7.46 21.47 5.44
N THR A 31 -7.81 21.38 6.70
CA THR A 31 -6.83 21.19 7.77
C THR A 31 -6.24 19.79 7.71
N THR A 32 -5.09 19.56 8.34
CA THR A 32 -4.51 18.22 8.49
C THR A 32 -5.52 17.23 9.10
N HIS A 33 -6.24 17.67 10.11
CA HIS A 33 -7.25 16.87 10.80
C HIS A 33 -8.43 16.52 9.87
N GLU A 34 -8.95 17.48 9.13
CA GLU A 34 -10.05 17.26 8.18
C GLU A 34 -9.65 16.28 7.05
N LEU A 35 -8.45 16.41 6.50
CA LEU A 35 -7.95 15.49 5.49
C LEU A 35 -7.92 14.03 5.99
N ILE A 36 -7.42 13.82 7.21
CA ILE A 36 -7.34 12.48 7.81
C ILE A 36 -8.74 11.96 8.15
N THR A 37 -9.58 12.77 8.79
CA THR A 37 -10.87 12.30 9.29
C THR A 37 -11.94 12.16 8.23
N SER A 38 -11.80 12.78 7.07
CA SER A 38 -12.74 12.67 5.94
C SER A 38 -12.28 11.70 4.85
N THR A 39 -11.15 11.01 5.06
CA THR A 39 -10.58 10.07 4.09
C THR A 39 -10.35 8.74 4.78
N ILE A 40 -10.71 7.63 4.11
CA ILE A 40 -10.27 6.30 4.56
C ILE A 40 -8.75 6.25 4.55
N THR A 41 -8.16 5.88 5.67
CA THR A 41 -6.71 5.86 5.86
C THR A 41 -6.20 4.45 6.10
N ILE A 42 -5.14 4.08 5.39
CA ILE A 42 -4.55 2.75 5.51
C ILE A 42 -3.02 2.79 5.38
N ASP A 43 -2.37 2.00 6.22
CA ASP A 43 -0.98 1.59 6.04
C ASP A 43 -0.96 0.24 5.32
N MET A 44 -0.40 0.21 4.11
CA MET A 44 -0.41 -0.97 3.24
C MET A 44 0.54 -2.08 3.70
N HIS A 45 1.43 -1.81 4.65
CA HIS A 45 2.37 -2.79 5.20
C HIS A 45 2.78 -2.41 6.61
N SER A 46 2.31 -3.16 7.58
CA SER A 46 2.62 -2.93 8.99
C SER A 46 2.77 -4.26 9.74
N HIS A 47 3.67 -4.31 10.71
CA HIS A 47 3.98 -5.51 11.46
C HIS A 47 3.27 -5.56 12.82
N ILE A 48 2.79 -6.76 13.15
CA ILE A 48 2.28 -7.09 14.48
C ILE A 48 3.17 -8.23 15.02
N PRO A 49 3.78 -8.07 16.20
CA PRO A 49 4.58 -9.14 16.79
C PRO A 49 3.76 -10.44 16.94
N PRO A 50 4.34 -11.62 16.69
CA PRO A 50 3.63 -12.90 16.76
C PRO A 50 3.03 -13.21 18.14
N ASP A 51 3.64 -12.67 19.20
CA ASP A 51 3.23 -12.84 20.61
C ASP A 51 2.49 -11.61 21.16
N ALA A 52 1.99 -10.74 20.27
CA ALA A 52 1.35 -9.50 20.66
C ALA A 52 0.12 -9.75 21.54
N THR A 53 0.10 -9.09 22.70
CA THR A 53 -1.07 -9.00 23.58
C THR A 53 -1.56 -7.56 23.63
N VAL A 54 -2.81 -7.35 24.01
CA VAL A 54 -3.36 -5.97 24.12
C VAL A 54 -2.54 -5.10 25.08
N ALA A 55 -1.98 -5.69 26.12
CA ALA A 55 -1.16 -4.97 27.09
C ALA A 55 0.22 -4.55 26.52
N ALA A 56 0.91 -5.46 25.81
CA ALA A 56 2.22 -5.22 25.24
C ALA A 56 2.15 -4.46 23.90
N PHE A 57 1.07 -4.65 23.15
CA PHE A 57 0.84 -4.07 21.85
C PHE A 57 -0.57 -3.48 21.75
N PRO A 58 -0.83 -2.29 22.33
CA PRO A 58 -2.15 -1.67 22.36
C PRO A 58 -2.55 -1.13 20.98
N ILE A 59 -2.79 -2.05 20.04
CA ILE A 59 -2.98 -1.79 18.60
C ILE A 59 -4.09 -0.76 18.33
N LYS A 60 -5.24 -0.86 19.01
CA LYS A 60 -6.36 0.08 18.82
C LYS A 60 -5.97 1.52 19.16
N ALA A 61 -5.26 1.69 20.27
CA ALA A 61 -4.77 3.01 20.70
C ALA A 61 -3.71 3.53 19.74
N GLY A 62 -2.78 2.67 19.31
CA GLY A 62 -1.74 3.01 18.34
C GLY A 62 -2.31 3.44 16.99
N MET A 63 -3.30 2.72 16.44
CA MET A 63 -3.96 3.09 15.19
C MET A 63 -4.72 4.41 15.31
N LYS A 64 -5.44 4.63 16.41
CA LYS A 64 -6.13 5.91 16.66
C LYS A 64 -5.15 7.07 16.77
N GLN A 65 -4.03 6.88 17.48
CA GLN A 65 -2.96 7.89 17.57
C GLN A 65 -2.36 8.17 16.18
N ALA A 66 -2.15 7.14 15.38
CA ALA A 66 -1.64 7.28 14.02
C ALA A 66 -2.59 8.00 13.07
N GLY A 67 -3.88 8.02 13.35
CA GLY A 67 -4.94 8.47 12.44
C GLY A 67 -5.25 7.45 11.36
N LEU A 68 -5.08 6.14 11.64
CA LEU A 68 -5.32 5.04 10.71
C LEU A 68 -6.66 4.35 10.97
N ASP A 69 -7.46 4.20 9.92
CA ASP A 69 -8.65 3.34 9.92
C ASP A 69 -8.28 1.87 9.74
N ALA A 70 -7.19 1.58 9.02
CA ALA A 70 -6.72 0.23 8.78
C ALA A 70 -5.20 0.10 8.68
N ILE A 71 -4.72 -1.11 8.94
CA ILE A 71 -3.38 -1.57 8.56
C ILE A 71 -3.49 -2.91 7.82
N CYS A 72 -2.62 -3.14 6.84
CA CYS A 72 -2.32 -4.49 6.35
C CYS A 72 -1.34 -5.13 7.33
N ALA A 73 -1.84 -6.05 8.16
CA ALA A 73 -1.04 -6.77 9.14
C ALA A 73 -0.22 -7.84 8.41
N SER A 74 1.00 -7.49 8.04
CA SER A 74 1.91 -8.33 7.26
C SER A 74 2.73 -9.23 8.16
N PHE A 75 2.78 -10.52 7.84
CA PHE A 75 3.51 -11.51 8.62
C PHE A 75 4.57 -12.22 7.77
N PRO A 76 5.85 -12.04 8.09
CA PRO A 76 6.97 -12.73 7.45
C PRO A 76 7.14 -14.12 8.06
N VAL A 77 6.59 -15.15 7.44
CA VAL A 77 6.66 -16.54 7.92
C VAL A 77 8.09 -17.06 7.98
N ASP A 78 8.94 -16.62 7.06
CA ASP A 78 10.33 -17.06 6.93
C ASP A 78 11.30 -16.49 7.98
N VAL A 79 10.81 -15.68 8.92
CA VAL A 79 11.59 -15.32 10.12
C VAL A 79 11.76 -16.51 11.07
N VAL A 80 10.93 -17.53 10.93
CA VAL A 80 11.02 -18.78 11.70
C VAL A 80 11.79 -19.82 10.89
N PRO A 81 12.88 -20.41 11.41
CA PRO A 81 13.61 -21.46 10.72
C PRO A 81 12.71 -22.66 10.40
N ARG A 82 12.74 -23.09 9.15
CA ARG A 82 12.04 -24.32 8.72
C ARG A 82 12.88 -25.56 9.04
N GLN A 83 12.30 -26.54 9.69
CA GLN A 83 12.94 -27.82 9.99
C GLN A 83 12.33 -28.99 9.20
N ALA A 84 11.03 -28.88 8.88
CA ALA A 84 10.30 -29.88 8.12
C ALA A 84 9.28 -29.26 7.16
N GLU A 85 8.78 -30.06 6.20
CA GLU A 85 7.65 -29.67 5.37
C GLU A 85 6.39 -29.48 6.25
N GLY A 86 5.66 -28.39 6.02
CA GLY A 86 4.47 -28.02 6.79
C GLY A 86 4.73 -27.06 7.96
N ASP A 87 5.98 -26.86 8.34
CA ASP A 87 6.31 -25.96 9.47
C ASP A 87 5.87 -24.54 9.21
N TRP A 88 6.16 -23.96 8.05
CA TRP A 88 5.75 -22.59 7.73
C TRP A 88 4.25 -22.44 7.59
N TYR A 89 3.57 -23.47 7.07
CA TYR A 89 2.12 -23.44 7.02
C TYR A 89 1.49 -23.44 8.41
N LYS A 90 2.04 -24.26 9.32
CA LYS A 90 1.60 -24.29 10.72
C LYS A 90 1.84 -22.94 11.39
N VAL A 91 3.03 -22.36 11.25
CA VAL A 91 3.38 -21.03 11.79
C VAL A 91 2.41 -19.96 11.28
N TYR A 92 2.07 -20.00 10.00
CA TYR A 92 1.07 -19.10 9.41
C TYR A 92 -0.31 -19.28 10.06
N LEU A 93 -0.78 -20.51 10.24
CA LEU A 93 -2.08 -20.77 10.87
C LEU A 93 -2.11 -20.32 12.32
N ASP A 94 -1.04 -20.57 13.07
CA ASP A 94 -0.91 -20.12 14.48
C ASP A 94 -0.94 -18.58 14.56
N TRP A 95 -0.24 -17.89 13.67
CA TRP A 95 -0.27 -16.44 13.59
C TRP A 95 -1.67 -15.90 13.25
N VAL A 96 -2.39 -16.51 12.30
CA VAL A 96 -3.77 -16.11 11.97
C VAL A 96 -4.68 -16.20 13.18
N GLN A 97 -4.55 -17.24 13.99
CA GLN A 97 -5.35 -17.37 15.24
C GLN A 97 -4.99 -16.27 16.24
N GLN A 98 -3.70 -15.95 16.38
CA GLN A 98 -3.24 -14.89 17.28
C GLN A 98 -3.72 -13.51 16.81
N LEU A 99 -3.67 -13.21 15.51
CA LEU A 99 -4.18 -11.97 14.94
C LEU A 99 -5.68 -11.80 15.22
N LYS A 100 -6.48 -12.85 14.99
CA LYS A 100 -7.92 -12.84 15.27
C LYS A 100 -8.21 -12.63 16.76
N LYS A 101 -7.45 -13.30 17.63
CA LYS A 101 -7.56 -13.10 19.08
C LYS A 101 -7.22 -11.67 19.47
N LEU A 102 -6.10 -11.12 18.99
CA LEU A 102 -5.69 -9.75 19.26
C LEU A 102 -6.74 -8.74 18.77
N ALA A 103 -7.28 -8.93 17.57
CA ALA A 103 -8.32 -8.06 17.02
C ALA A 103 -9.57 -8.06 17.90
N LYS A 104 -10.06 -9.25 18.28
CA LYS A 104 -11.20 -9.41 19.18
C LYS A 104 -10.97 -8.75 20.54
N ASP A 105 -9.85 -9.06 21.18
CA ASP A 105 -9.53 -8.57 22.54
C ASP A 105 -9.30 -7.05 22.55
N SER A 106 -8.80 -6.48 21.45
CA SER A 106 -8.61 -5.03 21.27
C SER A 106 -9.89 -4.30 20.86
N GLY A 107 -10.94 -5.01 20.47
CA GLY A 107 -12.17 -4.41 19.92
C GLY A 107 -11.92 -3.64 18.63
N ILE A 108 -11.09 -4.20 17.72
CA ILE A 108 -10.89 -3.74 16.34
C ILE A 108 -11.52 -4.77 15.39
N ARG A 109 -11.69 -4.36 14.13
CA ARG A 109 -12.37 -5.21 13.11
C ARG A 109 -11.38 -6.03 12.30
N GLU A 110 -11.82 -7.21 11.84
CA GLU A 110 -11.20 -7.90 10.73
C GLU A 110 -11.75 -7.32 9.41
N ILE A 111 -10.87 -6.98 8.48
CA ILE A 111 -11.22 -6.43 7.17
C ILE A 111 -11.03 -7.53 6.13
N LYS A 112 -12.11 -7.92 5.45
CA LYS A 112 -12.14 -8.93 4.39
C LYS A 112 -12.68 -8.40 3.07
N SER A 113 -13.12 -7.14 3.07
CA SER A 113 -13.68 -6.46 1.90
C SER A 113 -13.49 -4.95 1.99
N LEU A 114 -13.67 -4.28 0.85
CA LEU A 114 -13.73 -2.81 0.82
C LEU A 114 -14.87 -2.28 1.70
N ALA A 115 -16.01 -2.96 1.72
CA ALA A 115 -17.15 -2.58 2.57
C ALA A 115 -16.81 -2.63 4.07
N ASP A 116 -16.00 -3.61 4.51
CA ASP A 116 -15.51 -3.65 5.88
C ASP A 116 -14.61 -2.46 6.19
N LEU A 117 -13.71 -2.11 5.28
CA LEU A 117 -12.82 -0.94 5.42
C LEU A 117 -13.63 0.36 5.48
N GLU A 118 -14.62 0.52 4.61
CA GLU A 118 -15.56 1.66 4.63
C GLU A 118 -16.31 1.73 5.97
N SER A 119 -16.70 0.58 6.53
CA SER A 119 -17.35 0.52 7.83
C SER A 119 -16.42 0.90 8.98
N CYS A 120 -15.14 0.53 8.91
CA CYS A 120 -14.14 0.95 9.89
C CYS A 120 -14.04 2.47 9.95
N HIS A 121 -13.96 3.13 8.80
CA HIS A 121 -13.90 4.58 8.69
C HIS A 121 -15.19 5.24 9.21
N ARG A 122 -16.36 4.81 8.74
CA ARG A 122 -17.66 5.37 9.11
C ARG A 122 -17.90 5.31 10.63
N ASP A 123 -17.60 4.15 11.22
CA ASP A 123 -17.91 3.88 12.63
C ASP A 123 -16.77 4.26 13.58
N ARG A 124 -15.62 4.76 13.05
CA ARG A 124 -14.42 5.13 13.82
C ARG A 124 -13.87 3.98 14.66
N ILE A 125 -14.02 2.75 14.16
CA ILE A 125 -13.45 1.54 14.75
C ILE A 125 -12.39 1.02 13.79
N PRO A 126 -11.10 1.12 14.12
CA PRO A 126 -10.04 0.67 13.23
C PRO A 126 -10.08 -0.85 13.01
N GLY A 127 -9.47 -1.29 11.93
CA GLY A 127 -9.43 -2.70 11.57
C GLY A 127 -8.09 -3.16 11.02
N VAL A 128 -7.93 -4.49 10.98
CA VAL A 128 -6.77 -5.15 10.39
C VAL A 128 -7.20 -5.94 9.16
N LEU A 129 -6.47 -5.76 8.07
CA LEU A 129 -6.54 -6.59 6.89
C LEU A 129 -5.40 -7.60 6.98
N GLN A 130 -5.73 -8.90 6.96
CA GLN A 130 -4.73 -9.96 7.04
C GLN A 130 -3.86 -9.97 5.78
N ALA A 131 -2.55 -9.85 5.96
CA ALA A 131 -1.54 -9.87 4.92
C ALA A 131 -0.40 -10.84 5.27
N THR A 132 0.38 -11.24 4.28
CA THR A 132 1.64 -11.95 4.50
C THR A 132 2.78 -11.25 3.77
N GLU A 133 3.95 -11.31 4.35
CA GLU A 133 5.20 -10.91 3.73
C GLU A 133 5.96 -12.16 3.30
N GLY A 134 5.87 -12.46 2.00
CA GLY A 134 6.34 -13.72 1.42
C GLY A 134 5.26 -14.83 1.36
N ALA A 135 5.36 -15.64 0.30
CA ALA A 135 4.45 -16.77 0.03
C ALA A 135 4.97 -18.11 0.55
N HIS A 136 5.94 -18.10 1.47
CA HIS A 136 6.63 -19.29 1.98
C HIS A 136 5.69 -20.30 2.65
N PHE A 137 4.62 -19.81 3.32
CA PHE A 137 3.63 -20.68 3.96
C PHE A 137 2.90 -21.62 2.98
N LEU A 138 2.90 -21.29 1.70
CA LEU A 138 2.33 -22.18 0.67
C LEU A 138 3.16 -23.46 0.50
N GLU A 139 4.47 -23.42 0.71
CA GLU A 139 5.39 -24.56 0.58
C GLU A 139 5.16 -25.36 -0.73
N GLY A 140 4.92 -24.64 -1.84
CA GLY A 140 4.65 -25.22 -3.15
C GLY A 140 3.23 -25.78 -3.36
N ARG A 141 2.33 -25.62 -2.41
CA ARG A 141 0.94 -26.12 -2.44
C ARG A 141 -0.05 -24.99 -2.67
N LEU A 142 -0.51 -24.88 -3.92
CA LEU A 142 -1.39 -23.77 -4.34
C LEU A 142 -2.75 -23.81 -3.62
N GLU A 143 -3.26 -24.99 -3.27
CA GLU A 143 -4.53 -25.20 -2.57
C GLU A 143 -4.58 -24.50 -1.19
N ARG A 144 -3.42 -24.28 -0.57
CA ARG A 144 -3.32 -23.53 0.71
C ARG A 144 -3.75 -22.07 0.56
N LEU A 145 -3.67 -21.50 -0.64
CA LEU A 145 -4.07 -20.13 -0.89
C LEU A 145 -5.60 -19.96 -0.75
N ALA A 146 -6.40 -20.91 -1.23
CA ALA A 146 -7.85 -20.89 -1.03
C ALA A 146 -8.19 -21.00 0.46
N THR A 147 -7.54 -21.91 1.19
CA THR A 147 -7.72 -22.05 2.66
C THR A 147 -7.33 -20.74 3.40
N ALA A 148 -6.25 -20.09 2.98
CA ALA A 148 -5.82 -18.81 3.56
C ALA A 148 -6.83 -17.70 3.27
N TYR A 149 -7.39 -17.65 2.06
CA TYR A 149 -8.45 -16.71 1.70
C TYR A 149 -9.70 -16.89 2.57
N ASP A 150 -10.16 -18.11 2.75
CA ASP A 150 -11.28 -18.44 3.64
C ASP A 150 -10.96 -18.06 5.09
N GLY A 151 -9.69 -18.22 5.48
CA GLY A 151 -9.14 -17.79 6.77
C GLY A 151 -9.10 -16.28 6.98
N GLY A 152 -9.21 -15.49 5.90
CA GLY A 152 -9.24 -14.02 5.96
C GLY A 152 -8.12 -13.32 5.19
N LEU A 153 -7.18 -14.04 4.56
CA LEU A 153 -6.10 -13.44 3.77
C LEU A 153 -6.67 -12.61 2.61
N ARG A 154 -6.25 -11.36 2.49
CA ARG A 154 -6.66 -10.45 1.41
C ARG A 154 -5.51 -9.75 0.70
N HIS A 155 -4.29 -9.90 1.21
CA HIS A 155 -3.10 -9.30 0.65
C HIS A 155 -1.93 -10.29 0.79
N LEU A 156 -1.33 -10.65 -0.33
CA LEU A 156 -0.22 -11.60 -0.39
C LEU A 156 0.99 -10.95 -1.06
N GLN A 157 2.05 -10.74 -0.30
CA GLN A 157 3.35 -10.43 -0.86
C GLN A 157 4.01 -11.72 -1.34
N LEU A 158 4.56 -11.72 -2.55
CA LEU A 158 5.10 -12.92 -3.17
C LEU A 158 6.45 -13.33 -2.61
N ALA A 159 7.32 -12.36 -2.37
CA ALA A 159 8.72 -12.59 -2.08
C ALA A 159 9.14 -11.94 -0.76
N HIS A 160 9.91 -12.64 0.02
CA HIS A 160 10.60 -12.12 1.23
C HIS A 160 11.83 -13.00 1.51
N SER A 161 12.79 -12.50 2.28
CA SER A 161 13.95 -13.27 2.68
C SER A 161 14.54 -12.78 3.99
N VAL A 162 14.43 -13.62 5.02
CA VAL A 162 15.18 -13.47 6.27
C VAL A 162 16.02 -14.73 6.50
N GLN A 163 15.39 -15.91 6.58
CA GLN A 163 16.04 -17.19 6.85
C GLN A 163 16.30 -17.98 5.55
N ASP A 164 15.41 -17.88 4.58
CA ASP A 164 15.54 -18.54 3.30
C ASP A 164 15.91 -17.51 2.22
N PRO A 165 17.11 -17.61 1.60
CA PRO A 165 17.51 -16.73 0.52
C PRO A 165 16.74 -16.96 -0.78
N ILE A 166 15.86 -17.97 -0.83
CA ILE A 166 15.12 -18.39 -2.01
C ILE A 166 13.64 -18.27 -1.75
N SER A 167 12.98 -17.31 -2.42
CA SER A 167 11.53 -17.23 -2.42
C SER A 167 10.94 -18.24 -3.41
N PRO A 168 9.92 -19.02 -3.04
CA PRO A 168 9.35 -20.05 -3.93
C PRO A 168 8.66 -19.50 -5.17
N THR A 169 8.31 -18.22 -5.17
CA THR A 169 7.52 -17.56 -6.22
C THR A 169 8.37 -16.85 -7.28
N GLY A 170 9.59 -16.45 -6.98
CA GLY A 170 10.46 -15.74 -7.90
C GLY A 170 11.67 -15.12 -7.24
N ASP A 171 12.55 -14.53 -8.05
CA ASP A 171 13.77 -13.92 -7.58
C ASP A 171 13.50 -12.67 -6.72
N LEU A 172 14.26 -12.60 -5.66
CA LEU A 172 14.32 -11.46 -4.75
C LEU A 172 15.19 -10.33 -5.31
N GLN A 173 15.12 -9.15 -4.71
CA GLN A 173 16.09 -8.06 -4.88
C GLN A 173 17.44 -8.46 -4.27
N THR A 174 18.20 -9.31 -4.96
CA THR A 174 19.47 -9.88 -4.53
C THR A 174 20.51 -9.84 -5.66
N LEU A 175 21.80 -9.95 -5.29
CA LEU A 175 22.90 -10.03 -6.25
C LEU A 175 23.00 -11.39 -6.96
N THR A 176 22.32 -12.40 -6.44
CA THR A 176 22.38 -13.78 -6.93
C THR A 176 20.97 -14.32 -7.22
N PRO A 177 20.33 -13.89 -8.34
CA PRO A 177 19.04 -14.46 -8.75
C PRO A 177 19.16 -15.95 -8.98
N GLN A 178 18.08 -16.70 -8.69
CA GLN A 178 18.05 -18.16 -8.75
C GLN A 178 17.21 -18.70 -9.92
N PHE A 179 16.23 -17.94 -10.40
CA PHE A 179 15.17 -18.42 -11.27
C PHE A 179 15.04 -17.63 -12.60
N ASP A 180 15.83 -16.60 -12.82
CA ASP A 180 15.64 -15.65 -13.93
C ASP A 180 14.22 -15.04 -13.94
N GLY A 181 13.76 -14.58 -12.78
CA GLY A 181 12.49 -13.88 -12.60
C GLY A 181 11.43 -14.71 -11.87
N LEU A 182 10.17 -14.63 -12.34
CA LEU A 182 9.02 -15.29 -11.74
C LEU A 182 9.03 -16.79 -12.04
N THR A 183 8.90 -17.64 -11.00
CA THR A 183 8.79 -19.10 -11.19
C THR A 183 7.43 -19.49 -11.78
N SER A 184 7.33 -20.74 -12.29
CA SER A 184 6.04 -21.30 -12.72
C SER A 184 5.03 -21.37 -11.57
N PHE A 185 5.49 -21.64 -10.35
CA PHE A 185 4.66 -21.61 -9.15
C PHE A 185 4.20 -20.18 -8.85
N GLY A 186 5.07 -19.18 -8.94
CA GLY A 186 4.72 -17.77 -8.78
C GLY A 186 3.65 -17.31 -9.77
N ARG A 187 3.72 -17.74 -11.03
CA ARG A 187 2.67 -17.49 -12.05
C ARG A 187 1.32 -18.07 -11.62
N SER A 188 1.31 -19.30 -11.11
CA SER A 188 0.10 -19.95 -10.61
C SER A 188 -0.47 -19.24 -9.38
N VAL A 189 0.39 -18.77 -8.47
CA VAL A 189 -0.02 -18.01 -7.29
C VAL A 189 -0.69 -16.68 -7.68
N ILE A 190 -0.12 -15.93 -8.64
CA ILE A 190 -0.72 -14.67 -9.13
C ILE A 190 -2.09 -14.94 -9.76
N ALA A 191 -2.19 -15.95 -10.63
CA ALA A 191 -3.45 -16.32 -11.26
C ALA A 191 -4.52 -16.68 -10.23
N GLU A 192 -4.15 -17.39 -9.18
CA GLU A 192 -5.06 -17.77 -8.10
C GLU A 192 -5.42 -16.58 -7.21
N CYS A 193 -4.49 -15.66 -6.93
CA CYS A 193 -4.79 -14.39 -6.27
C CYS A 193 -5.83 -13.58 -7.03
N ASN A 194 -5.67 -13.45 -8.35
CA ASN A 194 -6.62 -12.76 -9.21
C ASN A 194 -8.02 -13.41 -9.14
N ARG A 195 -8.07 -14.76 -9.16
CA ARG A 195 -9.32 -15.52 -9.07
C ARG A 195 -10.03 -15.36 -7.74
N LEU A 196 -9.26 -15.32 -6.64
CA LEU A 196 -9.78 -15.21 -5.27
C LEU A 196 -10.07 -13.76 -4.85
N GLY A 197 -9.56 -12.76 -5.57
CA GLY A 197 -9.64 -11.37 -5.16
C GLY A 197 -8.67 -11.01 -4.02
N ILE A 198 -7.46 -11.58 -4.06
CA ILE A 198 -6.35 -11.27 -3.15
C ILE A 198 -5.47 -10.22 -3.83
N VAL A 199 -5.14 -9.14 -3.12
CA VAL A 199 -4.15 -8.15 -3.57
C VAL A 199 -2.79 -8.82 -3.66
N THR A 200 -2.18 -8.81 -4.85
CA THR A 200 -0.81 -9.29 -5.06
C THR A 200 0.18 -8.15 -4.81
N ASP A 201 1.20 -8.41 -4.01
CA ASP A 201 2.25 -7.46 -3.64
C ASP A 201 3.61 -7.97 -4.09
N LEU A 202 4.38 -7.10 -4.74
CA LEU A 202 5.71 -7.41 -5.30
C LEU A 202 6.86 -6.81 -4.50
N ALA A 203 6.63 -6.24 -3.34
CA ALA A 203 7.74 -5.77 -2.51
C ALA A 203 8.77 -6.90 -2.31
N HIS A 204 10.04 -6.56 -2.27
CA HIS A 204 11.19 -7.48 -2.26
C HIS A 204 11.46 -8.25 -3.57
N SER A 205 10.57 -8.23 -4.56
CA SER A 205 10.80 -8.93 -5.84
C SER A 205 11.84 -8.23 -6.71
N SER A 206 12.65 -9.01 -7.42
CA SER A 206 13.58 -8.46 -8.42
C SER A 206 12.85 -7.73 -9.54
N GLY A 207 13.54 -6.84 -10.26
CA GLY A 207 12.97 -6.15 -11.42
C GLY A 207 12.49 -7.11 -12.52
N LYS A 208 13.15 -8.27 -12.67
CA LYS A 208 12.71 -9.31 -13.61
C LYS A 208 11.44 -10.00 -13.13
N THR A 209 11.37 -10.37 -11.84
CA THR A 209 10.15 -10.94 -11.23
C THR A 209 8.98 -9.97 -11.34
N LEU A 210 9.22 -8.67 -11.08
CA LEU A 210 8.22 -7.62 -11.22
C LEU A 210 7.68 -7.57 -12.66
N LYS A 211 8.57 -7.52 -13.66
CA LYS A 211 8.17 -7.48 -15.07
C LYS A 211 7.31 -8.69 -15.44
N ASP A 212 7.78 -9.89 -15.11
CA ASP A 212 7.06 -11.13 -15.40
C ASP A 212 5.69 -11.18 -14.70
N ALA A 213 5.59 -10.66 -13.46
CA ALA A 213 4.35 -10.59 -12.71
C ALA A 213 3.34 -9.62 -13.33
N LEU A 214 3.80 -8.48 -13.82
CA LEU A 214 2.95 -7.51 -14.55
C LEU A 214 2.37 -8.10 -15.84
N GLU A 215 3.09 -9.00 -16.51
CA GLU A 215 2.61 -9.71 -17.71
C GLU A 215 1.55 -10.77 -17.37
N VAL A 216 1.59 -11.35 -16.17
CA VAL A 216 0.69 -12.44 -15.75
C VAL A 216 -0.59 -11.92 -15.11
N SER A 217 -0.50 -10.83 -14.33
CA SER A 217 -1.65 -10.35 -13.56
C SER A 217 -2.70 -9.71 -14.45
N SER A 218 -3.95 -10.10 -14.26
CA SER A 218 -5.11 -9.49 -14.92
C SER A 218 -5.74 -8.33 -14.14
N VAL A 219 -5.21 -8.06 -12.94
CA VAL A 219 -5.64 -6.97 -12.06
C VAL A 219 -4.44 -6.12 -11.63
N PRO A 220 -4.66 -4.87 -11.20
CA PRO A 220 -3.58 -4.07 -10.64
C PRO A 220 -2.91 -4.76 -9.46
N ILE A 221 -1.59 -4.70 -9.41
CA ILE A 221 -0.76 -5.20 -8.31
C ILE A 221 -0.11 -4.04 -7.56
N ILE A 222 0.37 -4.29 -6.37
CA ILE A 222 1.04 -3.27 -5.56
C ILE A 222 2.52 -3.61 -5.32
N PHE A 223 3.25 -2.60 -4.89
CA PHE A 223 4.57 -2.71 -4.30
C PHE A 223 4.49 -2.01 -2.94
N SER A 224 4.18 -2.76 -1.88
CA SER A 224 3.66 -2.20 -0.63
C SER A 224 4.59 -1.25 0.08
N HIS A 225 5.91 -1.48 0.04
CA HIS A 225 6.91 -0.65 0.72
C HIS A 225 8.23 -0.62 -0.04
N THR A 226 8.66 0.59 -0.38
CA THR A 226 9.93 0.90 -1.06
C THR A 226 10.18 2.41 -1.05
N ALA A 227 11.22 2.84 -1.75
CA ALA A 227 11.41 4.23 -2.18
C ALA A 227 11.92 4.24 -3.63
N LEU A 228 11.88 5.40 -4.27
CA LEU A 228 12.41 5.55 -5.62
C LEU A 228 13.95 5.58 -5.56
N LEU A 229 14.61 4.92 -6.50
CA LEU A 229 16.05 5.03 -6.72
C LEU A 229 16.35 6.38 -7.38
N SER A 230 16.42 7.40 -6.57
CA SER A 230 16.60 8.79 -6.92
C SER A 230 17.55 9.46 -5.92
N PRO A 231 18.05 10.68 -6.16
CA PRO A 231 18.81 11.43 -5.17
C PRO A 231 18.05 11.64 -3.85
N VAL A 232 16.71 11.76 -3.89
CA VAL A 232 15.87 11.87 -2.70
C VAL A 232 15.85 10.55 -1.92
N GLY A 233 15.60 9.42 -2.61
CA GLY A 233 15.61 8.09 -2.01
C GLY A 233 16.97 7.71 -1.45
N LEU A 234 18.05 7.94 -2.18
CA LEU A 234 19.41 7.65 -1.76
C LEU A 234 19.91 8.56 -0.62
N GLY A 235 19.45 9.82 -0.56
CA GLY A 235 19.80 10.74 0.51
C GLY A 235 19.24 10.35 1.89
N ALA A 236 18.35 9.36 1.92
CA ALA A 236 17.73 8.85 3.14
C ALA A 236 18.39 7.59 3.71
N VAL A 237 19.48 7.11 3.08
CA VAL A 237 20.13 5.85 3.47
C VAL A 237 20.55 5.90 4.95
N PRO A 238 19.94 5.10 5.83
CA PRO A 238 20.38 5.01 7.21
C PRO A 238 21.79 4.45 7.27
N THR A 239 22.57 4.88 8.26
CA THR A 239 23.96 4.42 8.46
C THR A 239 24.09 2.92 8.73
N TRP A 240 22.99 2.23 9.10
CA TRP A 240 22.92 0.78 9.27
C TRP A 240 22.62 0.03 7.97
N ALA A 241 22.15 0.73 6.95
CA ALA A 241 21.87 0.10 5.67
C ALA A 241 23.18 -0.19 4.97
N ASP A 242 23.45 -1.46 4.83
CA ASP A 242 24.57 -1.95 4.04
C ASP A 242 24.38 -1.63 2.53
N ASN A 243 25.30 -2.09 1.70
CA ASN A 243 25.28 -1.90 0.24
C ASN A 243 24.04 -2.51 -0.44
N ARG A 244 23.14 -3.17 0.30
CA ARG A 244 21.91 -3.80 -0.23
C ARG A 244 20.73 -2.85 -0.32
N LEU A 245 20.73 -1.71 0.41
CA LEU A 245 19.58 -0.80 0.36
C LEU A 245 19.29 -0.27 -1.07
N PRO A 246 20.26 0.13 -1.89
CA PRO A 246 19.96 0.57 -3.26
C PRO A 246 19.22 -0.49 -4.09
N MET A 247 19.43 -1.78 -3.80
CA MET A 247 18.73 -2.88 -4.48
C MET A 247 17.26 -3.01 -4.05
N ARG A 248 16.91 -2.47 -2.87
CA ARG A 248 15.54 -2.44 -2.33
C ARG A 248 14.72 -1.27 -2.88
N LEU A 249 15.35 -0.34 -3.60
CA LEU A 249 14.72 0.82 -4.18
C LEU A 249 14.27 0.52 -5.61
N LEU A 250 13.09 0.99 -5.98
CA LEU A 250 12.59 0.87 -7.35
C LEU A 250 13.27 1.85 -8.28
N ARG A 251 13.71 1.39 -9.43
CA ARG A 251 14.12 2.27 -10.52
C ARG A 251 12.91 3.03 -11.07
N PRO A 252 13.09 4.23 -11.62
CA PRO A 252 12.00 5.01 -12.21
C PRO A 252 11.19 4.25 -13.27
N ASP A 253 11.88 3.47 -14.13
CA ASP A 253 11.23 2.64 -15.16
C ASP A 253 10.36 1.51 -14.58
N GLU A 254 10.80 0.89 -13.48
CA GLU A 254 10.03 -0.12 -12.74
C GLU A 254 8.79 0.50 -12.08
N ALA A 255 8.96 1.65 -11.44
CA ALA A 255 7.85 2.38 -10.83
C ALA A 255 6.80 2.80 -11.88
N GLN A 256 7.24 3.30 -13.03
CA GLN A 256 6.36 3.65 -14.13
C GLN A 256 5.64 2.43 -14.73
N ALA A 257 6.29 1.26 -14.80
CA ALA A 257 5.65 0.03 -15.25
C ALA A 257 4.52 -0.43 -14.31
N ILE A 258 4.73 -0.35 -12.98
CA ILE A 258 3.68 -0.61 -11.98
C ILE A 258 2.50 0.35 -12.18
N ALA A 259 2.77 1.64 -12.34
CA ALA A 259 1.74 2.65 -12.54
C ALA A 259 0.97 2.44 -13.84
N ALA A 260 1.65 2.14 -14.96
CA ALA A 260 1.03 1.84 -16.24
C ALA A 260 0.08 0.64 -16.18
N ALA A 261 0.35 -0.33 -15.31
CA ALA A 261 -0.54 -1.46 -15.00
C ALA A 261 -1.64 -1.12 -13.97
N GLY A 262 -1.80 0.15 -13.60
CA GLY A 262 -2.80 0.60 -12.63
C GLY A 262 -2.44 0.34 -11.17
N GLY A 263 -1.23 -0.09 -10.86
CA GLY A 263 -0.77 -0.47 -9.53
C GLY A 263 -0.57 0.71 -8.58
N VAL A 264 -0.15 0.40 -7.35
CA VAL A 264 0.15 1.37 -6.28
C VAL A 264 1.47 1.02 -5.62
N ILE A 265 2.28 2.03 -5.35
CA ILE A 265 3.59 1.90 -4.71
C ILE A 265 3.54 2.60 -3.35
N GLY A 266 3.82 1.87 -2.27
CA GLY A 266 3.90 2.39 -0.92
C GLY A 266 5.28 2.93 -0.60
N VAL A 267 5.33 4.10 0.02
CA VAL A 267 6.60 4.68 0.45
C VAL A 267 7.01 4.11 1.79
N TRP A 268 8.21 3.56 1.85
CA TRP A 268 8.81 2.94 3.02
C TRP A 268 9.26 3.98 4.06
N HIS A 269 9.05 3.68 5.33
CA HIS A 269 9.31 4.58 6.47
C HIS A 269 10.77 4.57 6.94
N ILE A 270 11.73 4.61 6.01
CA ILE A 270 13.18 4.56 6.32
C ILE A 270 13.83 5.93 6.52
N PHE A 271 13.13 6.99 6.17
CA PHE A 271 13.69 8.35 6.12
C PHE A 271 13.96 8.92 7.52
N PRO A 272 15.06 9.67 7.71
CA PRO A 272 15.46 10.17 9.03
C PRO A 272 14.55 11.26 9.60
N THR A 273 13.79 11.95 8.73
CA THR A 273 12.86 13.01 9.12
C THR A 273 11.54 12.90 8.37
N VAL A 274 10.48 13.45 8.96
CA VAL A 274 9.18 13.52 8.28
C VAL A 274 9.25 14.36 7.01
N SER A 275 10.11 15.38 6.97
CA SER A 275 10.31 16.20 5.79
C SER A 275 10.92 15.40 4.62
N ALA A 276 11.93 14.58 4.90
CA ALA A 276 12.51 13.70 3.89
C ALA A 276 11.52 12.61 3.43
N TYR A 277 10.71 12.07 4.34
CA TYR A 277 9.65 11.12 4.00
C TYR A 277 8.58 11.74 3.10
N ALA A 278 8.11 12.95 3.42
CA ALA A 278 7.16 13.67 2.57
C ALA A 278 7.76 14.02 1.20
N ALA A 279 9.04 14.40 1.15
CA ALA A 279 9.75 14.63 -0.11
C ALA A 279 9.83 13.35 -0.96
N ALA A 280 10.06 12.18 -0.36
CA ALA A 280 10.07 10.90 -1.08
C ALA A 280 8.68 10.52 -1.61
N ILE A 281 7.61 10.81 -0.87
CA ILE A 281 6.24 10.66 -1.38
C ILE A 281 6.02 11.55 -2.62
N LEU A 282 6.42 12.81 -2.56
CA LEU A 282 6.28 13.75 -3.68
C LEU A 282 7.16 13.38 -4.88
N ASP A 283 8.37 12.89 -4.65
CA ASP A 283 9.27 12.39 -5.69
C ASP A 283 8.61 11.24 -6.47
N LEU A 284 8.00 10.30 -5.75
CA LEU A 284 7.25 9.20 -6.35
C LEU A 284 5.99 9.71 -7.08
N VAL A 285 5.21 10.62 -6.48
CA VAL A 285 4.04 11.26 -7.14
C VAL A 285 4.44 11.94 -8.45
N ASN A 286 5.55 12.66 -8.46
CA ASN A 286 6.06 13.31 -9.67
C ASN A 286 6.51 12.32 -10.76
N THR A 287 6.94 11.12 -10.35
CA THR A 287 7.44 10.09 -11.28
C THR A 287 6.33 9.24 -11.89
N VAL A 288 5.31 8.88 -11.09
CA VAL A 288 4.27 7.90 -11.49
C VAL A 288 2.85 8.47 -11.50
N GLY A 289 2.65 9.68 -11.00
CA GLY A 289 1.32 10.27 -10.83
C GLY A 289 0.67 9.97 -9.47
N GLU A 290 -0.25 10.82 -9.07
CA GLU A 290 -0.88 10.79 -7.74
C GLU A 290 -1.78 9.58 -7.50
N ASP A 291 -2.24 8.90 -8.55
CA ASP A 291 -3.12 7.72 -8.46
C ASP A 291 -2.36 6.42 -8.11
N HIS A 292 -1.03 6.48 -8.07
CA HIS A 292 -0.16 5.31 -7.97
C HIS A 292 0.73 5.29 -6.73
N VAL A 293 0.49 6.17 -5.75
CA VAL A 293 1.31 6.29 -4.55
C VAL A 293 0.48 6.01 -3.30
N GLY A 294 1.08 5.31 -2.34
CA GLY A 294 0.49 5.01 -1.04
C GLY A 294 1.51 5.06 0.08
N ILE A 295 1.10 4.63 1.27
CA ILE A 295 1.94 4.52 2.46
C ILE A 295 2.07 3.04 2.81
N GLY A 296 3.30 2.55 2.94
CA GLY A 296 3.64 1.26 3.50
C GLY A 296 4.79 1.42 4.48
N SER A 297 4.47 1.49 5.77
CA SER A 297 5.47 1.93 6.76
C SER A 297 6.57 0.91 7.01
N ASP A 298 6.27 -0.37 6.87
CA ASP A 298 7.15 -1.49 7.23
C ASP A 298 7.59 -1.39 8.70
N THR A 299 6.67 -0.97 9.57
CA THR A 299 6.90 -0.84 11.01
C THR A 299 5.67 -1.29 11.79
N GLY A 300 5.81 -1.42 13.12
CA GLY A 300 4.65 -1.55 14.01
C GLY A 300 3.91 -0.23 14.19
N ILE A 301 2.67 -0.31 14.64
CA ILE A 301 1.83 0.86 14.95
C ILE A 301 1.68 1.09 16.45
N ALA A 302 2.17 0.17 17.26
CA ALA A 302 2.14 0.19 18.71
C ALA A 302 3.40 -0.50 19.25
N GLY A 303 3.55 -0.55 20.57
CA GLY A 303 4.72 -1.15 21.21
C GLY A 303 5.89 -0.17 21.35
N ALA A 304 6.99 -0.66 21.90
CA ALA A 304 8.15 0.17 22.28
C ALA A 304 9.21 0.31 21.18
N ILE A 305 9.23 -0.60 20.21
CA ILE A 305 10.27 -0.68 19.19
C ILE A 305 9.59 -0.61 17.80
N TYR A 306 10.24 0.07 16.85
CA TYR A 306 9.74 0.22 15.47
C TYR A 306 8.30 0.70 15.39
N ASN A 307 7.95 1.73 16.17
CA ASN A 307 6.62 2.29 16.24
C ASN A 307 6.52 3.54 15.35
N ALA A 308 5.65 3.49 14.34
CA ALA A 308 5.44 4.59 13.39
C ALA A 308 5.04 5.90 14.08
N ASN A 309 4.32 5.83 15.21
CA ASN A 309 3.90 7.02 15.97
C ASN A 309 5.04 7.76 16.68
N HIS A 310 6.20 7.15 16.79
CA HIS A 310 7.34 7.68 17.53
C HIS A 310 8.65 7.67 16.72
N ARG A 311 8.54 7.59 15.39
CA ARG A 311 9.70 7.46 14.51
C ARG A 311 10.56 8.72 14.46
N TRP A 312 9.94 9.90 14.44
CA TRP A 312 10.65 11.16 14.27
C TRP A 312 10.60 12.03 15.52
N PRO A 313 11.65 12.81 15.83
CA PRO A 313 11.63 13.76 16.92
C PRO A 313 10.47 14.77 16.76
N GLY A 314 9.77 15.05 17.85
CA GLY A 314 8.65 16.00 17.85
C GLY A 314 7.34 15.49 17.25
N GLN A 315 7.25 14.21 16.93
CA GLN A 315 6.04 13.56 16.44
C GLN A 315 5.05 13.30 17.60
N HIS A 316 4.32 14.32 18.03
CA HIS A 316 3.41 14.20 19.19
C HIS A 316 1.98 13.80 18.82
N ASN A 317 1.55 14.08 17.59
CA ASN A 317 0.16 13.91 17.15
C ASN A 317 -0.09 12.61 16.35
N GLY A 318 0.88 11.69 16.29
CA GLY A 318 0.76 10.46 15.57
C GLY A 318 1.29 10.50 14.12
N PHE A 319 1.33 9.33 13.50
CA PHE A 319 2.03 9.11 12.23
C PHE A 319 1.46 9.93 11.08
N LEU A 320 0.18 9.75 10.74
CA LEU A 320 -0.41 10.46 9.59
C LEU A 320 -0.52 11.97 9.82
N HIS A 321 -0.72 12.40 11.07
CA HIS A 321 -0.73 13.83 11.36
C HIS A 321 0.61 14.49 11.03
N ALA A 322 1.72 13.81 11.34
CA ALA A 322 3.05 14.30 10.98
C ALA A 322 3.25 14.32 9.46
N VAL A 323 2.91 13.21 8.77
CA VAL A 323 3.09 13.07 7.32
C VAL A 323 2.21 14.06 6.55
N VAL A 324 0.91 14.10 6.83
CA VAL A 324 -0.04 15.01 6.15
C VAL A 324 0.29 16.48 6.46
N GLY A 325 0.68 16.77 7.70
CA GLY A 325 1.13 18.12 8.07
C GLY A 325 2.34 18.57 7.24
N GLU A 326 3.30 17.66 7.02
CA GLU A 326 4.49 17.98 6.24
C GLU A 326 4.21 18.05 4.73
N LEU A 327 3.40 17.14 4.19
CA LEU A 327 2.94 17.22 2.79
C LEU A 327 2.25 18.56 2.49
N ARG A 328 1.40 19.05 3.42
CA ARG A 328 0.75 20.36 3.28
C ARG A 328 1.76 21.50 3.30
N LYS A 329 2.78 21.48 4.18
CA LYS A 329 3.87 22.46 4.19
C LYS A 329 4.63 22.48 2.88
N GLN A 330 4.84 21.31 2.27
CA GLN A 330 5.45 21.14 0.96
C GLN A 330 4.47 21.40 -0.21
N LYS A 331 3.29 21.96 0.09
CA LYS A 331 2.26 22.38 -0.89
C LYS A 331 1.67 21.25 -1.72
N CYS A 332 1.66 20.00 -1.20
CA CYS A 332 0.94 18.90 -1.82
C CYS A 332 -0.57 19.21 -1.85
N PRO A 333 -1.23 19.04 -3.02
CA PRO A 333 -2.66 19.29 -3.14
C PRO A 333 -3.48 18.38 -2.19
N PRO A 334 -4.57 18.88 -1.58
CA PRO A 334 -5.44 18.07 -0.71
C PRO A 334 -5.97 16.81 -1.37
N ALA A 335 -6.31 16.88 -2.67
CA ALA A 335 -6.78 15.71 -3.43
C ALA A 335 -5.69 14.62 -3.53
N THR A 336 -4.45 15.01 -3.82
CA THR A 336 -3.29 14.11 -3.86
C THR A 336 -3.04 13.46 -2.49
N ILE A 337 -3.12 14.25 -1.40
CA ILE A 337 -2.95 13.73 -0.03
C ILE A 337 -3.99 12.65 0.26
N ARG A 338 -5.29 12.86 -0.07
CA ARG A 338 -6.35 11.86 0.14
C ARG A 338 -6.08 10.56 -0.63
N LYS A 339 -5.58 10.66 -1.85
CA LYS A 339 -5.19 9.48 -2.66
C LYS A 339 -4.09 8.69 -1.98
N VAL A 340 -3.01 9.38 -1.57
CA VAL A 340 -1.83 8.76 -0.95
C VAL A 340 -2.15 8.10 0.39
N ILE A 341 -2.97 8.71 1.25
CA ILE A 341 -3.24 8.17 2.59
C ILE A 341 -4.24 7.02 2.61
N GLY A 342 -4.90 6.71 1.46
CA GLY A 342 -5.76 5.51 1.44
C GLY A 342 -6.62 5.29 0.21
N GLN A 343 -7.07 6.34 -0.51
CA GLN A 343 -7.99 6.15 -1.64
C GLN A 343 -7.40 5.26 -2.74
N ASN A 344 -6.09 5.33 -2.98
CA ASN A 344 -5.43 4.50 -3.97
C ASN A 344 -5.48 3.01 -3.59
N TYR A 345 -5.28 2.66 -2.33
CA TYR A 345 -5.44 1.26 -1.89
C TYR A 345 -6.89 0.79 -1.95
N CYS A 346 -7.86 1.65 -1.61
CA CYS A 346 -9.29 1.35 -1.79
C CYS A 346 -9.62 1.02 -3.26
N ARG A 347 -8.99 1.72 -4.22
CA ARG A 347 -9.13 1.42 -5.65
C ARG A 347 -8.59 0.04 -6.01
N ILE A 348 -7.47 -0.37 -5.42
CA ILE A 348 -6.91 -1.71 -5.62
C ILE A 348 -7.86 -2.78 -5.05
N LEU A 349 -8.34 -2.64 -3.81
CA LEU A 349 -9.30 -3.58 -3.23
C LEU A 349 -10.55 -3.73 -4.10
N ARG A 350 -11.09 -2.61 -4.58
CA ARG A 350 -12.26 -2.63 -5.48
C ARG A 350 -11.98 -3.40 -6.77
N ALA A 351 -10.81 -3.20 -7.37
CA ALA A 351 -10.43 -3.85 -8.62
C ALA A 351 -10.32 -5.38 -8.46
N VAL A 352 -9.68 -5.86 -7.40
CA VAL A 352 -9.54 -7.30 -7.16
C VAL A 352 -10.87 -7.96 -6.79
N GLU A 353 -11.74 -7.27 -6.04
CA GLU A 353 -13.09 -7.77 -5.71
C GLU A 353 -13.96 -7.87 -6.97
N GLN A 354 -13.94 -6.86 -7.84
CA GLN A 354 -14.68 -6.87 -9.11
C GLN A 354 -14.21 -8.01 -10.03
N ALA A 355 -12.91 -8.26 -10.12
CA ALA A 355 -12.37 -9.35 -10.91
C ALA A 355 -12.78 -10.72 -10.38
N ARG A 356 -12.78 -10.91 -9.05
CA ARG A 356 -13.29 -12.13 -8.40
C ARG A 356 -14.75 -12.36 -8.75
N ASP A 357 -15.60 -11.35 -8.61
CA ASP A 357 -17.03 -11.46 -8.83
C ASP A 357 -17.35 -11.77 -10.31
N ALA A 358 -16.61 -11.15 -11.25
CA ALA A 358 -16.70 -11.48 -12.66
C ALA A 358 -16.28 -12.93 -12.96
N SER A 359 -15.21 -13.42 -12.30
CA SER A 359 -14.78 -14.81 -12.43
C SER A 359 -15.81 -15.82 -11.90
N HIS A 360 -16.52 -15.47 -10.84
CA HIS A 360 -17.63 -16.30 -10.32
C HIS A 360 -18.82 -16.33 -11.28
N ALA A 361 -19.24 -15.17 -11.77
CA ALA A 361 -20.37 -15.07 -12.70
C ALA A 361 -20.13 -15.82 -14.03
N ALA A 362 -18.88 -15.95 -14.48
CA ALA A 362 -18.53 -16.68 -15.70
C ALA A 362 -18.56 -18.20 -15.55
N ARG A 363 -18.66 -18.75 -14.32
CA ARG A 363 -18.66 -20.19 -13.99
C ARG A 363 -20.05 -20.73 -13.61
N THR A 364 -20.99 -19.85 -13.31
CA THR A 364 -22.42 -20.16 -13.05
C THR A 364 -23.26 -19.98 -14.29
#